data_e89f16f0c92aeb68621214c9c0c66d8f
#
_entry.id   e89f16f0c92aeb68621214c9c0c66d8f
#
_cell.length_a   1.000
_cell.length_b   1.000
_cell.length_c   1.000
_cell.angle_alpha   90.00
_cell.angle_beta   90.00
_cell.angle_gamma   90.00
#
_symmetry.space_group_name_H-M   'P 1'
#
loop_
_entity.id
_entity.type
_entity.pdbx_description
1 polymer ?
#
loop_
_entity_poly.entity_id
_entity_poly.type
_entity_poly.pdbx_seq_one_letter_code
_entity_poly.pdbx_strand_id
1 'polypeptide(L)'
;MEKSMWRHPQKMIIFPIFPIAAIWTSLPDSDYVYMCENSTIYGTKFHKRPDSKGKILINDISSCFLSEPMNVSDYDMLFGGIQKNLGPAGLVIAIIRKDLISETVLPGTPTMLRYKTHADKGSMYNTPPTYNIYIVGKVIKWIQSLGGLDKMKKINESKAALLYDYLDKSDMFCGLADKDSRSLMNITFRTGSEALDSAFVKAAGENGIISIKGHRAIGGIRANLYNAMPIEGVQHLVQFMEAFEKSEGQYE
;
A
#
# COMPACT_ATOMS: atom_id res chain seq x y z
N MET A 1 28.29 28.57 -0.57
CA MET A 1 27.21 29.26 0.13
C MET A 1 26.03 29.31 -0.84
N GLU A 2 25.00 28.64 -0.51
CA GLU A 2 23.64 28.47 -1.08
C GLU A 2 23.30 27.02 -1.38
N LYS A 3 23.32 26.19 -0.33
CA LYS A 3 22.79 24.82 -0.33
C LYS A 3 21.29 24.74 0.06
N SER A 4 20.51 25.82 -0.16
CA SER A 4 19.17 25.90 0.42
C SER A 4 18.01 26.07 -0.57
N MET A 5 18.26 26.12 -1.88
CA MET A 5 17.20 26.49 -2.81
C MET A 5 16.23 25.35 -3.17
N TRP A 6 16.61 24.10 -2.95
CA TRP A 6 15.78 22.93 -3.28
C TRP A 6 15.02 22.34 -2.08
N ARG A 7 15.35 22.77 -0.85
CA ARG A 7 14.67 22.30 0.37
C ARG A 7 13.32 22.99 0.67
N HIS A 8 12.91 23.94 -0.15
CA HIS A 8 11.56 24.47 -0.14
C HIS A 8 10.89 24.18 -1.46
N PRO A 9 10.27 23.00 -1.63
CA PRO A 9 9.15 22.95 -2.55
C PRO A 9 8.21 24.06 -2.08
N GLN A 10 7.84 24.95 -2.98
CA GLN A 10 6.70 25.84 -2.80
C GLN A 10 5.68 25.03 -2.01
N LYS A 11 5.07 25.57 -0.97
CA LYS A 11 4.06 24.94 -0.11
C LYS A 11 3.04 24.21 -0.99
N MET A 12 3.46 23.05 -1.50
CA MET A 12 2.56 22.11 -2.09
C MET A 12 1.80 21.58 -0.88
N ILE A 13 0.52 21.84 -0.84
CA ILE A 13 -0.39 21.18 0.08
C ILE A 13 -0.28 19.70 -0.29
N ILE A 14 0.72 19.06 0.28
CA ILE A 14 0.80 17.62 0.36
C ILE A 14 -0.43 17.29 1.20
N PHE A 15 -1.36 16.61 0.58
CA PHE A 15 -2.57 16.16 1.23
C PHE A 15 -2.19 15.59 2.59
N PRO A 16 -2.97 15.93 3.62
CA PRO A 16 -2.51 15.75 4.97
C PRO A 16 -2.09 14.30 5.13
N ILE A 17 -0.83 14.12 5.31
CA ILE A 17 -0.32 13.34 6.39
C ILE A 17 -1.51 12.84 7.16
N PHE A 18 -1.77 11.54 7.16
CA PHE A 18 -2.73 11.01 8.11
C PHE A 18 -2.15 11.30 9.49
N PRO A 19 -2.62 12.34 10.20
CA PRO A 19 -2.16 12.57 11.54
C PRO A 19 -2.62 11.36 12.33
N ILE A 20 -1.64 10.60 12.72
CA ILE A 20 -1.80 9.45 13.57
C ILE A 20 -2.71 9.86 14.72
N ALA A 21 -3.83 9.16 14.83
CA ALA A 21 -4.67 9.04 16.00
C ALA A 21 -5.34 10.30 16.61
N ALA A 22 -4.90 11.51 16.35
CA ALA A 22 -5.39 12.68 17.07
C ALA A 22 -6.68 13.32 16.52
N ILE A 23 -7.13 12.95 15.30
CA ILE A 23 -8.23 13.65 14.62
C ILE A 23 -9.29 12.69 14.03
N TRP A 24 -9.35 11.45 14.51
CA TRP A 24 -10.49 10.60 14.18
C TRP A 24 -11.70 10.98 15.03
N THR A 25 -12.50 11.92 14.54
CA THR A 25 -13.86 12.10 15.03
C THR A 25 -14.76 11.21 14.17
N SER A 26 -15.08 10.01 14.66
CA SER A 26 -16.20 9.29 14.07
C SER A 26 -17.45 10.17 14.24
N LEU A 27 -18.23 10.32 13.17
CA LEU A 27 -19.54 10.96 13.27
C LEU A 27 -20.34 10.20 14.34
N PRO A 28 -20.98 10.89 15.30
CA PRO A 28 -21.71 10.23 16.38
C PRO A 28 -22.69 9.16 15.89
N ASP A 29 -23.37 9.44 14.78
CA ASP A 29 -24.44 8.61 14.22
C ASP A 29 -23.96 7.63 13.13
N SER A 30 -22.64 7.44 12.95
CA SER A 30 -22.15 6.47 11.97
C SER A 30 -22.33 5.03 12.46
N ASP A 31 -22.72 4.11 11.57
CA ASP A 31 -22.89 2.69 11.88
C ASP A 31 -21.55 1.96 11.97
N TYR A 32 -20.55 2.41 11.23
CA TYR A 32 -19.22 1.79 11.17
C TYR A 32 -18.12 2.82 10.89
N VAL A 33 -16.89 2.41 11.12
CA VAL A 33 -15.66 3.09 10.71
C VAL A 33 -15.02 2.28 9.59
N TYR A 34 -14.76 2.92 8.46
CA TYR A 34 -14.02 2.33 7.35
C TYR A 34 -12.63 2.94 7.26
N MET A 35 -11.62 2.08 7.08
CA MET A 35 -10.26 2.53 6.82
C MET A 35 -9.62 1.73 5.68
N CYS A 36 -8.66 2.34 5.02
CA CYS A 36 -7.72 1.66 4.13
C CYS A 36 -6.36 1.70 4.82
N GLU A 37 -5.89 0.54 5.30
CA GLU A 37 -4.69 0.46 6.15
C GLU A 37 -3.44 1.00 5.46
N ASN A 38 -3.29 0.66 4.17
CA ASN A 38 -2.15 1.09 3.37
C ASN A 38 -2.61 1.77 2.09
N SER A 39 -2.35 3.06 1.97
CA SER A 39 -2.70 3.85 0.79
C SER A 39 -1.69 3.65 -0.33
N THR A 40 -2.09 2.92 -1.36
CA THR A 40 -1.29 2.70 -2.57
C THR A 40 -0.97 3.99 -3.33
N ILE A 41 -1.86 5.00 -3.23
CA ILE A 41 -1.77 6.25 -3.98
C ILE A 41 -0.79 7.21 -3.31
N TYR A 42 -0.93 7.37 -1.99
CA TYR A 42 -0.16 8.35 -1.21
C TYR A 42 1.11 7.77 -0.57
N GLY A 43 1.27 6.44 -0.57
CA GLY A 43 2.43 5.79 0.07
C GLY A 43 2.42 5.86 1.59
N THR A 44 1.24 5.95 2.18
CA THR A 44 1.05 6.02 3.64
C THR A 44 0.43 4.76 4.19
N LYS A 45 0.69 4.48 5.47
CA LYS A 45 0.14 3.34 6.21
C LYS A 45 -0.26 3.75 7.61
N PHE A 46 -1.33 3.17 8.12
CA PHE A 46 -1.67 3.21 9.54
C PHE A 46 -0.83 2.17 10.29
N HIS A 47 0.10 2.61 11.15
CA HIS A 47 0.92 1.74 11.99
C HIS A 47 0.22 1.38 13.31
N LYS A 48 -0.87 2.07 13.63
CA LYS A 48 -1.69 1.79 14.81
C LYS A 48 -3.16 1.78 14.40
N ARG A 49 -3.89 0.80 14.95
CA ARG A 49 -5.33 0.73 14.78
C ARG A 49 -6.00 2.00 15.34
N PRO A 50 -6.91 2.65 14.61
CA PRO A 50 -7.70 3.75 15.17
C PRO A 50 -8.67 3.24 16.23
N ASP A 51 -8.98 4.09 17.19
CA ASP A 51 -10.04 3.83 18.15
C ASP A 51 -11.40 4.03 17.47
N SER A 52 -12.10 2.93 17.19
CA SER A 52 -13.42 2.97 16.54
C SER A 52 -14.55 3.45 17.46
N LYS A 53 -14.26 3.76 18.74
CA LYS A 53 -15.26 4.17 19.74
C LYS A 53 -16.38 3.14 19.89
N GLY A 54 -16.05 1.86 19.80
CA GLY A 54 -17.01 0.75 19.89
C GLY A 54 -17.84 0.49 18.64
N LYS A 55 -17.57 1.21 17.54
CA LYS A 55 -18.24 1.01 16.25
C LYS A 55 -17.57 -0.14 15.49
N ILE A 56 -18.31 -0.75 14.58
CA ILE A 56 -17.80 -1.75 13.65
C ILE A 56 -16.61 -1.17 12.89
N LEU A 57 -15.47 -1.85 12.91
CA LEU A 57 -14.26 -1.45 12.20
C LEU A 57 -14.02 -2.32 10.98
N ILE A 58 -14.11 -1.70 9.81
CA ILE A 58 -13.89 -2.32 8.50
C ILE A 58 -12.56 -1.81 7.93
N ASN A 59 -11.68 -2.74 7.54
CA ASN A 59 -10.36 -2.37 7.05
C ASN A 59 -10.05 -3.01 5.68
N ASP A 60 -9.71 -2.17 4.70
CA ASP A 60 -9.16 -2.58 3.41
C ASP A 60 -7.65 -2.77 3.54
N ILE A 61 -7.21 -4.01 3.41
CA ILE A 61 -5.80 -4.40 3.48
C ILE A 61 -5.22 -4.80 2.11
N SER A 62 -5.88 -4.46 1.01
CA SER A 62 -5.51 -4.91 -0.35
C SER A 62 -4.04 -4.70 -0.70
N SER A 63 -3.44 -3.59 -0.28
CA SER A 63 -2.04 -3.28 -0.65
C SER A 63 -0.99 -3.67 0.39
N CYS A 64 -1.43 -4.23 1.54
CA CYS A 64 -0.53 -4.75 2.57
C CYS A 64 -0.90 -6.16 3.05
N PHE A 65 -1.76 -6.86 2.31
CA PHE A 65 -2.23 -8.20 2.69
C PHE A 65 -1.05 -9.17 2.86
N LEU A 66 -0.94 -9.80 4.05
CA LEU A 66 0.17 -10.69 4.43
C LEU A 66 1.57 -10.08 4.25
N SER A 67 1.71 -8.76 4.39
CA SER A 67 3.02 -8.10 4.39
C SER A 67 3.72 -8.15 5.76
N GLU A 68 2.95 -8.35 6.82
CA GLU A 68 3.39 -8.46 8.21
C GLU A 68 2.35 -9.18 9.07
N PRO A 69 2.67 -9.59 10.31
CA PRO A 69 1.70 -10.10 11.26
C PRO A 69 0.58 -9.09 11.55
N MET A 70 -0.65 -9.58 11.65
CA MET A 70 -1.83 -8.81 11.99
C MET A 70 -2.72 -9.62 12.93
N ASN A 71 -3.23 -8.99 13.98
CA ASN A 71 -4.24 -9.60 14.81
C ASN A 71 -5.63 -9.39 14.21
N VAL A 72 -6.16 -10.42 13.59
CA VAL A 72 -7.47 -10.39 12.91
C VAL A 72 -8.61 -10.00 13.86
N SER A 73 -8.50 -10.37 15.17
CA SER A 73 -9.52 -10.07 16.16
C SER A 73 -9.64 -8.58 16.51
N ASP A 74 -8.72 -7.76 16.07
CA ASP A 74 -8.78 -6.32 16.27
C ASP A 74 -9.78 -5.61 15.32
N TYR A 75 -10.31 -6.34 14.35
CA TYR A 75 -11.21 -5.82 13.31
C TYR A 75 -12.50 -6.64 13.26
N ASP A 76 -13.56 -5.98 12.86
CA ASP A 76 -14.85 -6.64 12.64
C ASP A 76 -14.96 -7.20 11.21
N MET A 77 -14.29 -6.53 10.27
CA MET A 77 -14.14 -7.00 8.90
C MET A 77 -12.79 -6.56 8.35
N LEU A 78 -12.07 -7.52 7.78
CA LEU A 78 -10.91 -7.31 6.93
C LEU A 78 -11.24 -7.77 5.51
N PHE A 79 -10.83 -7.02 4.51
CA PHE A 79 -10.91 -7.51 3.15
C PHE A 79 -9.76 -6.99 2.29
N GLY A 80 -9.49 -7.68 1.20
CA GLY A 80 -8.46 -7.27 0.26
C GLY A 80 -8.56 -7.96 -1.08
N GLY A 81 -8.37 -7.19 -2.15
CA GLY A 81 -8.10 -7.72 -3.47
C GLY A 81 -6.71 -8.34 -3.52
N ILE A 82 -6.59 -9.53 -4.12
CA ILE A 82 -5.32 -10.28 -4.09
C ILE A 82 -4.27 -9.75 -5.07
N GLN A 83 -4.66 -8.95 -6.07
CA GLN A 83 -3.83 -8.56 -7.22
C GLN A 83 -2.56 -7.76 -6.90
N LYS A 84 -2.42 -7.29 -5.68
CA LYS A 84 -1.25 -6.51 -5.26
C LYS A 84 -0.19 -7.38 -4.59
N ASN A 85 -0.61 -8.23 -3.65
CA ASN A 85 0.36 -8.93 -2.79
C ASN A 85 0.20 -10.46 -2.75
N LEU A 86 -0.92 -11.02 -3.21
CA LEU A 86 -1.24 -12.44 -3.03
C LEU A 86 -1.44 -13.24 -4.32
N GLY A 87 -1.66 -12.58 -5.47
CA GLY A 87 -1.93 -13.32 -6.71
C GLY A 87 -2.47 -12.45 -7.85
N PRO A 88 -3.05 -13.06 -8.89
CA PRO A 88 -3.60 -12.34 -10.03
C PRO A 88 -4.94 -11.66 -9.69
N ALA A 89 -5.32 -10.65 -10.48
CA ALA A 89 -6.61 -9.96 -10.33
C ALA A 89 -7.81 -10.91 -10.48
N GLY A 90 -8.93 -10.59 -9.80
CA GLY A 90 -10.20 -11.30 -9.95
C GLY A 90 -10.68 -12.08 -8.72
N LEU A 91 -10.00 -11.94 -7.58
CA LEU A 91 -10.42 -12.52 -6.30
C LEU A 91 -10.29 -11.47 -5.20
N VAL A 92 -11.29 -11.42 -4.32
CA VAL A 92 -11.27 -10.70 -3.04
C VAL A 92 -11.40 -11.71 -1.91
N ILE A 93 -10.61 -11.55 -0.87
CA ILE A 93 -10.75 -12.31 0.38
C ILE A 93 -11.37 -11.38 1.41
N ALA A 94 -12.44 -11.82 2.06
CA ALA A 94 -13.09 -11.13 3.16
C ALA A 94 -13.08 -12.01 4.41
N ILE A 95 -12.65 -11.46 5.54
CA ILE A 95 -12.66 -12.08 6.85
C ILE A 95 -13.62 -11.27 7.70
N ILE A 96 -14.74 -11.87 8.10
CA ILE A 96 -15.86 -11.16 8.71
C ILE A 96 -16.21 -11.84 10.04
N ARG A 97 -16.41 -11.04 11.07
CA ARG A 97 -16.93 -11.52 12.34
C ARG A 97 -18.32 -12.16 12.13
N LYS A 98 -18.53 -13.35 12.65
CA LYS A 98 -19.69 -14.18 12.32
C LYS A 98 -21.05 -13.53 12.62
N ASP A 99 -21.14 -12.77 13.71
CA ASP A 99 -22.36 -12.06 14.13
C ASP A 99 -22.76 -10.92 13.18
N LEU A 100 -21.85 -10.46 12.30
CA LEU A 100 -22.16 -9.48 11.26
C LEU A 100 -22.75 -10.13 9.99
N ILE A 101 -22.75 -11.44 9.88
CA ILE A 101 -23.35 -12.15 8.74
C ILE A 101 -24.84 -12.34 9.03
N SER A 102 -25.63 -11.33 8.69
CA SER A 102 -27.07 -11.27 9.00
C SER A 102 -27.95 -11.89 7.93
N GLU A 103 -29.08 -12.47 8.36
CA GLU A 103 -30.23 -12.79 7.47
C GLU A 103 -30.94 -11.53 7.00
N THR A 104 -30.97 -10.50 7.87
CA THR A 104 -31.64 -9.23 7.56
C THR A 104 -30.72 -8.37 6.73
N VAL A 105 -31.19 -7.98 5.56
CA VAL A 105 -30.50 -7.07 4.63
C VAL A 105 -31.44 -5.96 4.20
N LEU A 106 -30.90 -4.88 3.67
CA LEU A 106 -31.71 -3.79 3.14
C LEU A 106 -32.64 -4.28 2.02
N PRO A 107 -33.89 -3.80 1.93
CA PRO A 107 -34.78 -4.12 0.84
C PRO A 107 -34.12 -3.88 -0.53
N GLY A 108 -34.28 -4.83 -1.44
CA GLY A 108 -33.67 -4.75 -2.77
C GLY A 108 -32.20 -5.15 -2.86
N THR A 109 -31.55 -5.57 -1.74
CA THR A 109 -30.15 -6.05 -1.79
C THR A 109 -30.03 -7.27 -2.73
N PRO A 110 -29.23 -7.18 -3.80
CA PRO A 110 -28.99 -8.30 -4.72
C PRO A 110 -28.39 -9.50 -3.97
N THR A 111 -28.72 -10.71 -4.42
CA THR A 111 -28.24 -11.97 -3.80
C THR A 111 -26.72 -12.00 -3.63
N MET A 112 -25.96 -11.56 -4.64
CA MET A 112 -24.48 -11.59 -4.61
C MET A 112 -23.86 -10.54 -3.68
N LEU A 113 -24.63 -9.57 -3.19
CA LEU A 113 -24.16 -8.58 -2.21
C LEU A 113 -24.52 -8.96 -0.77
N ARG A 114 -25.09 -10.14 -0.55
CA ARG A 114 -25.40 -10.66 0.79
C ARG A 114 -24.26 -11.57 1.27
N TYR A 115 -23.59 -11.20 2.32
CA TYR A 115 -22.49 -12.02 2.88
C TYR A 115 -22.96 -13.43 3.26
N LYS A 116 -24.19 -13.57 3.73
CA LYS A 116 -24.77 -14.88 4.07
C LYS A 116 -24.86 -15.82 2.86
N THR A 117 -25.17 -15.31 1.67
CA THR A 117 -25.16 -16.12 0.44
C THR A 117 -23.82 -16.82 0.23
N HIS A 118 -22.74 -16.11 0.45
CA HIS A 118 -21.39 -16.65 0.30
C HIS A 118 -21.00 -17.56 1.48
N ALA A 119 -21.32 -17.16 2.70
CA ALA A 119 -20.98 -17.91 3.90
C ALA A 119 -21.65 -19.30 3.92
N ASP A 120 -22.96 -19.38 3.64
CA ASP A 120 -23.71 -20.62 3.64
C ASP A 120 -23.27 -21.62 2.57
N LYS A 121 -22.63 -21.14 1.52
CA LYS A 121 -22.13 -21.95 0.39
C LYS A 121 -20.62 -22.13 0.38
N GLY A 122 -19.94 -21.80 1.49
CA GLY A 122 -18.47 -21.90 1.57
C GLY A 122 -17.77 -21.14 0.44
N SER A 123 -18.26 -19.95 0.11
CA SER A 123 -17.79 -19.10 -0.99
C SER A 123 -17.98 -19.70 -2.41
N MET A 124 -18.78 -20.73 -2.55
CA MET A 124 -19.05 -21.43 -3.81
C MET A 124 -20.53 -21.36 -4.22
N TYR A 125 -21.17 -20.23 -4.01
CA TYR A 125 -22.54 -20.00 -4.52
C TYR A 125 -22.61 -20.08 -6.05
N ASN A 126 -21.59 -19.58 -6.71
CA ASN A 126 -21.31 -19.76 -8.13
C ASN A 126 -19.92 -20.38 -8.30
N THR A 127 -19.55 -20.79 -9.52
CA THR A 127 -18.20 -21.30 -9.82
C THR A 127 -17.14 -20.30 -9.39
N PRO A 128 -16.23 -20.68 -8.46
CA PRO A 128 -15.22 -19.77 -7.94
C PRO A 128 -14.07 -19.59 -8.94
N PRO A 129 -13.26 -18.51 -8.84
CA PRO A 129 -12.06 -18.30 -9.64
C PRO A 129 -10.94 -19.26 -9.21
N THR A 130 -11.08 -20.53 -9.61
CA THR A 130 -10.25 -21.67 -9.13
C THR A 130 -8.77 -21.43 -9.30
N TYR A 131 -8.34 -20.87 -10.45
CA TYR A 131 -6.93 -20.56 -10.70
C TYR A 131 -6.39 -19.54 -9.69
N ASN A 132 -7.14 -18.47 -9.41
CA ASN A 132 -6.72 -17.45 -8.46
C ASN A 132 -6.59 -18.02 -7.05
N ILE A 133 -7.53 -18.87 -6.63
CA ILE A 133 -7.48 -19.56 -5.33
C ILE A 133 -6.25 -20.47 -5.24
N TYR A 134 -5.95 -21.22 -6.30
CA TYR A 134 -4.77 -22.07 -6.38
C TYR A 134 -3.49 -21.24 -6.23
N ILE A 135 -3.37 -20.12 -6.94
CA ILE A 135 -2.19 -19.24 -6.87
C ILE A 135 -2.05 -18.63 -5.47
N VAL A 136 -3.13 -18.16 -4.85
CA VAL A 136 -3.08 -17.68 -3.46
C VAL A 136 -2.53 -18.76 -2.52
N GLY A 137 -2.99 -20.01 -2.68
CA GLY A 137 -2.46 -21.13 -1.92
C GLY A 137 -0.96 -21.34 -2.10
N LYS A 138 -0.43 -21.13 -3.33
CA LYS A 138 1.02 -21.18 -3.60
C LYS A 138 1.78 -20.03 -2.93
N VAL A 139 1.25 -18.82 -3.01
CA VAL A 139 1.86 -17.64 -2.39
C VAL A 139 1.91 -17.79 -0.86
N ILE A 140 0.83 -18.28 -0.23
CA ILE A 140 0.83 -18.55 1.21
C ILE A 140 1.91 -19.59 1.58
N LYS A 141 2.02 -20.69 0.84
CA LYS A 141 3.07 -21.70 1.05
C LYS A 141 4.47 -21.11 0.89
N TRP A 142 4.67 -20.25 -0.09
CA TRP A 142 5.92 -19.53 -0.28
C TRP A 142 6.25 -18.64 0.92
N ILE A 143 5.31 -17.84 1.43
CA ILE A 143 5.51 -17.03 2.64
C ILE A 143 5.88 -17.91 3.83
N GLN A 144 5.19 -19.05 4.01
CA GLN A 144 5.50 -20.02 5.06
C GLN A 144 6.92 -20.58 4.92
N SER A 145 7.36 -20.92 3.70
CA SER A 145 8.71 -21.44 3.45
C SER A 145 9.82 -20.42 3.71
N LEU A 146 9.52 -19.12 3.66
CA LEU A 146 10.45 -18.06 4.04
C LEU A 146 10.58 -17.85 5.56
N GLY A 147 9.73 -18.50 6.36
CA GLY A 147 9.67 -18.32 7.83
C GLY A 147 8.47 -17.52 8.32
N GLY A 148 7.42 -17.39 7.50
CA GLY A 148 6.15 -16.77 7.86
C GLY A 148 6.17 -15.24 7.84
N LEU A 149 5.16 -14.65 8.49
CA LEU A 149 4.91 -13.21 8.40
C LEU A 149 5.93 -12.36 9.16
N ASP A 150 6.51 -12.87 10.26
CA ASP A 150 7.59 -12.16 10.98
C ASP A 150 8.83 -11.98 10.12
N LYS A 151 9.18 -13.02 9.35
CA LYS A 151 10.29 -12.94 8.41
C LYS A 151 9.95 -12.05 7.21
N MET A 152 8.73 -12.14 6.68
CA MET A 152 8.26 -11.30 5.59
C MET A 152 8.28 -9.81 5.97
N LYS A 153 7.86 -9.48 7.19
CA LYS A 153 7.94 -8.12 7.73
C LYS A 153 9.37 -7.59 7.68
N LYS A 154 10.34 -8.35 8.19
CA LYS A 154 11.76 -7.96 8.19
C LYS A 154 12.31 -7.76 6.77
N ILE A 155 11.92 -8.62 5.82
CA ILE A 155 12.28 -8.47 4.41
C ILE A 155 11.71 -7.15 3.85
N ASN A 156 10.44 -6.86 4.11
CA ASN A 156 9.78 -5.66 3.64
C ASN A 156 10.37 -4.39 4.28
N GLU A 157 10.67 -4.43 5.58
CA GLU A 157 11.37 -3.34 6.29
C GLU A 157 12.75 -3.06 5.67
N SER A 158 13.52 -4.11 5.38
CA SER A 158 14.85 -3.96 4.75
C SER A 158 14.76 -3.34 3.35
N LYS A 159 13.79 -3.76 2.53
CA LYS A 159 13.54 -3.18 1.21
C LYS A 159 13.14 -1.71 1.29
N ALA A 160 12.20 -1.40 2.17
CA ALA A 160 11.72 -0.03 2.33
C ALA A 160 12.80 0.90 2.87
N ALA A 161 13.59 0.42 3.84
CA ALA A 161 14.70 1.18 4.41
C ALA A 161 15.73 1.60 3.35
N LEU A 162 16.11 0.71 2.43
CA LEU A 162 17.04 1.05 1.34
C LEU A 162 16.59 2.29 0.55
N LEU A 163 15.33 2.35 0.17
CA LEU A 163 14.81 3.46 -0.63
C LEU A 163 14.58 4.71 0.23
N TYR A 164 14.02 4.56 1.44
CA TYR A 164 13.79 5.71 2.31
C TYR A 164 15.08 6.35 2.80
N ASP A 165 16.11 5.55 3.13
CA ASP A 165 17.42 6.05 3.56
C ASP A 165 18.11 6.87 2.45
N TYR A 166 17.89 6.50 1.20
CA TYR A 166 18.34 7.28 0.05
C TYR A 166 17.52 8.57 -0.10
N LEU A 167 16.19 8.48 -0.11
CA LEU A 167 15.30 9.63 -0.23
C LEU A 167 15.52 10.68 0.88
N ASP A 168 15.84 10.24 2.09
CA ASP A 168 16.09 11.13 3.23
C ASP A 168 17.43 11.89 3.12
N LYS A 169 18.32 11.47 2.23
CA LYS A 169 19.66 12.05 2.01
C LYS A 169 19.81 12.77 0.68
N SER A 170 18.98 12.40 -0.32
CA SER A 170 19.05 12.97 -1.65
C SER A 170 18.71 14.46 -1.65
N ASP A 171 19.45 15.22 -2.42
CA ASP A 171 19.16 16.64 -2.67
C ASP A 171 18.13 16.81 -3.81
N MET A 172 17.97 15.80 -4.67
CA MET A 172 17.06 15.80 -5.81
C MET A 172 15.71 15.17 -5.53
N PHE A 173 15.68 14.02 -4.85
CA PHE A 173 14.47 13.24 -4.63
C PHE A 173 13.91 13.45 -3.22
N CYS A 174 12.60 13.67 -3.13
CA CYS A 174 11.91 13.88 -1.87
C CYS A 174 10.76 12.89 -1.69
N GLY A 175 10.76 12.14 -0.59
CA GLY A 175 9.63 11.27 -0.20
C GLY A 175 8.41 12.09 0.17
N LEU A 176 7.21 11.63 -0.22
CA LEU A 176 5.97 12.37 0.02
C LEU A 176 5.30 12.04 1.36
N ALA A 177 5.57 10.87 1.92
CA ALA A 177 4.98 10.43 3.19
C ALA A 177 5.86 10.84 4.36
N ASP A 178 5.24 11.35 5.43
CA ASP A 178 5.93 11.58 6.70
C ASP A 178 6.46 10.27 7.28
N LYS A 179 7.56 10.37 8.04
CA LYS A 179 8.25 9.22 8.61
C LYS A 179 7.34 8.29 9.39
N ASP A 180 6.43 8.85 10.17
CA ASP A 180 5.51 8.11 11.02
C ASP A 180 4.34 7.47 10.26
N SER A 181 4.19 7.78 8.97
CA SER A 181 3.12 7.28 8.10
C SER A 181 3.62 6.49 6.89
N ARG A 182 4.91 6.23 6.79
CA ARG A 182 5.53 5.57 5.63
C ARG A 182 5.02 4.16 5.40
N SER A 183 4.61 3.88 4.17
CA SER A 183 4.27 2.53 3.71
C SER A 183 5.52 1.71 3.43
N LEU A 184 5.52 0.43 3.80
CA LEU A 184 6.56 -0.53 3.39
C LEU A 184 6.32 -1.09 1.98
N MET A 185 5.10 -0.92 1.44
CA MET A 185 4.66 -1.52 0.17
C MET A 185 4.69 -0.54 -1.01
N ASN A 186 4.37 0.73 -0.75
CA ASN A 186 4.22 1.75 -1.79
C ASN A 186 4.97 3.00 -1.34
N ILE A 187 6.05 3.33 -2.02
CA ILE A 187 6.86 4.49 -1.69
C ILE A 187 6.66 5.54 -2.78
N THR A 188 6.13 6.69 -2.40
CA THR A 188 5.88 7.82 -3.30
C THR A 188 6.93 8.90 -3.08
N PHE A 189 7.44 9.44 -4.17
CA PHE A 189 8.45 10.49 -4.13
C PHE A 189 8.39 11.38 -5.37
N ARG A 190 9.10 12.48 -5.36
CA ARG A 190 9.21 13.44 -6.45
C ARG A 190 10.63 13.97 -6.58
N THR A 191 10.90 14.56 -7.73
CA THR A 191 12.02 15.46 -7.97
C THR A 191 11.59 16.93 -7.77
N GLY A 192 12.45 17.87 -8.12
CA GLY A 192 12.16 19.30 -8.00
C GLY A 192 11.08 19.84 -8.97
N SER A 193 10.71 19.10 -10.03
CA SER A 193 9.71 19.53 -11.01
C SER A 193 9.02 18.35 -11.71
N GLU A 194 7.83 18.61 -12.28
CA GLU A 194 7.09 17.60 -13.07
C GLU A 194 7.84 17.23 -14.36
N ALA A 195 8.62 18.16 -14.93
CA ALA A 195 9.45 17.89 -16.10
C ALA A 195 10.55 16.87 -15.75
N LEU A 196 11.20 17.06 -14.61
CA LEU A 196 12.26 16.17 -14.13
C LEU A 196 11.68 14.81 -13.67
N ASP A 197 10.49 14.78 -13.02
CA ASP A 197 9.76 13.53 -12.75
C ASP A 197 9.54 12.74 -14.04
N SER A 198 9.12 13.43 -15.11
CA SER A 198 8.85 12.80 -16.41
C SER A 198 10.13 12.31 -17.10
N ALA A 199 11.22 13.07 -17.01
CA ALA A 199 12.54 12.69 -17.53
C ALA A 199 13.05 11.44 -16.78
N PHE A 200 12.98 11.44 -15.46
CA PHE A 200 13.34 10.29 -14.63
C PHE A 200 12.55 9.03 -15.01
N VAL A 201 11.22 9.13 -15.11
CA VAL A 201 10.35 7.99 -15.46
C VAL A 201 10.72 7.41 -16.83
N LYS A 202 11.04 8.29 -17.83
CA LYS A 202 11.47 7.86 -19.15
C LYS A 202 12.82 7.13 -19.08
N ALA A 203 13.82 7.75 -18.46
CA ALA A 203 15.16 7.17 -18.33
C ALA A 203 15.15 5.87 -17.52
N ALA A 204 14.31 5.77 -16.48
CA ALA A 204 14.09 4.55 -15.71
C ALA A 204 13.58 3.40 -16.59
N GLY A 205 12.61 3.69 -17.48
CA GLY A 205 12.10 2.70 -18.45
C GLY A 205 13.17 2.18 -19.40
N GLU A 206 14.07 3.03 -19.86
CA GLU A 206 15.21 2.68 -20.71
C GLU A 206 16.25 1.80 -19.96
N ASN A 207 16.25 1.87 -18.63
CA ASN A 207 17.10 1.07 -17.75
C ASN A 207 16.38 -0.13 -17.12
N GLY A 208 15.24 -0.56 -17.69
CA GLY A 208 14.51 -1.76 -17.24
C GLY A 208 13.64 -1.55 -15.99
N ILE A 209 13.54 -0.32 -15.48
CA ILE A 209 12.68 0.04 -14.33
C ILE A 209 11.34 0.52 -14.86
N ILE A 210 10.37 -0.38 -14.95
CA ILE A 210 9.07 -0.12 -15.56
C ILE A 210 7.99 0.19 -14.52
N SER A 211 6.90 0.83 -14.97
CA SER A 211 5.70 1.11 -14.15
C SER A 211 5.97 1.94 -12.89
N ILE A 212 7.00 2.79 -12.89
CA ILE A 212 7.40 3.62 -11.75
C ILE A 212 6.68 4.97 -11.71
N LYS A 213 5.96 5.36 -12.77
CA LYS A 213 5.18 6.59 -12.80
C LYS A 213 4.16 6.62 -11.66
N GLY A 214 4.05 7.74 -10.98
CA GLY A 214 3.10 7.96 -9.90
C GLY A 214 1.64 7.89 -10.36
N HIS A 215 0.72 7.83 -9.40
CA HIS A 215 -0.70 7.76 -9.71
C HIS A 215 -1.19 9.06 -10.36
N ARG A 216 -2.10 8.94 -11.35
CA ARG A 216 -2.63 10.09 -12.12
C ARG A 216 -3.23 11.22 -11.25
N ALA A 217 -3.70 10.90 -10.04
CA ALA A 217 -4.31 11.88 -9.14
C ALA A 217 -3.29 12.76 -8.41
N ILE A 218 -2.04 12.28 -8.22
CA ILE A 218 -1.02 12.99 -7.46
C ILE A 218 0.26 13.25 -8.25
N GLY A 219 0.44 12.59 -9.40
CA GLY A 219 1.67 12.70 -10.20
C GLY A 219 2.89 12.07 -9.52
N GLY A 220 4.08 12.58 -9.84
CA GLY A 220 5.33 12.12 -9.25
C GLY A 220 5.72 10.71 -9.64
N ILE A 221 6.41 10.04 -8.76
CA ILE A 221 7.01 8.72 -8.94
C ILE A 221 6.52 7.81 -7.80
N ARG A 222 6.33 6.52 -8.08
CA ARG A 222 5.93 5.54 -7.08
C ARG A 222 6.58 4.20 -7.30
N ALA A 223 7.37 3.76 -6.35
CA ALA A 223 7.89 2.40 -6.27
C ALA A 223 6.91 1.49 -5.52
N ASN A 224 6.61 0.31 -6.08
CA ASN A 224 5.77 -0.71 -5.43
C ASN A 224 6.66 -1.87 -5.00
N LEU A 225 6.85 -2.03 -3.69
CA LEU A 225 7.76 -3.00 -3.07
C LEU A 225 7.00 -4.18 -2.45
N TYR A 226 6.00 -4.70 -3.15
CA TYR A 226 5.21 -5.83 -2.66
C TYR A 226 6.07 -7.02 -2.25
N ASN A 227 5.50 -7.97 -1.52
CA ASN A 227 6.23 -9.11 -0.94
C ASN A 227 7.17 -9.80 -1.92
N ALA A 228 6.72 -10.01 -3.16
CA ALA A 228 7.50 -10.71 -4.19
C ALA A 228 8.60 -9.87 -4.84
N MET A 229 8.66 -8.55 -4.60
CA MET A 229 9.76 -7.71 -5.11
C MET A 229 11.05 -8.12 -4.39
N PRO A 230 12.08 -8.60 -5.10
CA PRO A 230 13.35 -8.92 -4.49
C PRO A 230 14.10 -7.65 -4.07
N ILE A 231 14.98 -7.78 -3.08
CA ILE A 231 15.77 -6.65 -2.58
C ILE A 231 16.68 -6.07 -3.67
N GLU A 232 17.17 -6.90 -4.57
CA GLU A 232 18.00 -6.53 -5.72
C GLU A 232 17.29 -5.56 -6.66
N GLY A 233 15.97 -5.70 -6.82
CA GLY A 233 15.18 -4.74 -7.60
C GLY A 233 15.15 -3.35 -6.96
N VAL A 234 15.11 -3.28 -5.63
CA VAL A 234 15.18 -2.00 -4.90
C VAL A 234 16.59 -1.42 -4.95
N GLN A 235 17.62 -2.26 -4.83
CA GLN A 235 19.02 -1.86 -4.98
C GLN A 235 19.28 -1.27 -6.37
N HIS A 236 18.76 -1.92 -7.41
CA HIS A 236 18.87 -1.41 -8.77
C HIS A 236 18.19 -0.05 -8.95
N LEU A 237 17.01 0.14 -8.36
CA LEU A 237 16.34 1.44 -8.38
C LEU A 237 17.18 2.51 -7.68
N VAL A 238 17.70 2.25 -6.49
CA VAL A 238 18.51 3.22 -5.75
C VAL A 238 19.79 3.57 -6.50
N GLN A 239 20.50 2.57 -7.06
CA GLN A 239 21.70 2.80 -7.88
C GLN A 239 21.39 3.66 -9.12
N PHE A 240 20.25 3.41 -9.77
CA PHE A 240 19.81 4.22 -10.90
C PHE A 240 19.49 5.66 -10.46
N MET A 241 18.82 5.84 -9.33
CA MET A 241 18.52 7.18 -8.79
C MET A 241 19.80 7.95 -8.49
N GLU A 242 20.81 7.32 -7.88
CA GLU A 242 22.12 7.92 -7.61
C GLU A 242 22.83 8.33 -8.91
N ALA A 243 22.77 7.51 -9.95
CA ALA A 243 23.38 7.81 -11.24
C ALA A 243 22.66 8.97 -11.94
N PHE A 244 21.33 8.98 -11.89
CA PHE A 244 20.51 10.03 -12.47
C PHE A 244 20.74 11.38 -11.77
N GLU A 245 20.77 11.40 -10.43
CA GLU A 245 21.04 12.61 -9.66
C GLU A 245 22.42 13.20 -9.97
N LYS A 246 23.45 12.36 -10.15
CA LYS A 246 24.79 12.80 -10.54
C LYS A 246 24.85 13.36 -11.95
N SER A 247 24.10 12.77 -12.90
CA SER A 247 24.09 13.25 -14.28
C SER A 247 23.40 14.60 -14.45
N GLU A 248 22.26 14.78 -13.78
CA GLU A 248 21.53 16.06 -13.86
C GLU A 248 22.22 17.17 -13.06
N GLY A 249 22.89 16.84 -11.92
CA GLY A 249 23.65 17.81 -11.15
C GLY A 249 24.94 18.33 -11.83
N GLN A 250 25.31 17.79 -13.00
CA GLN A 250 26.45 18.30 -13.80
C GLN A 250 26.04 19.38 -14.80
N TYR A 251 24.74 19.62 -14.97
CA TYR A 251 24.20 20.62 -15.91
C TYR A 251 23.74 21.93 -15.22
N GLU A 252 23.93 22.02 -13.90
CA GLU A 252 23.79 23.27 -13.13
C GLU A 252 25.18 23.86 -12.78
#